data_bad808f20d905e9d550b3f2bb6d66be5
#
_entry.id   bad808f20d905e9d550b3f2bb6d66be5
#
_cell.length_a   1.000
_cell.length_b   1.000
_cell.length_c   1.000
_cell.angle_alpha   90.00
_cell.angle_beta   90.00
_cell.angle_gamma   90.00
#
_symmetry.space_group_name_H-M   'P 1'
#
loop_
_entity.id
_entity.type
_entity.pdbx_description
1 polymer ?
#
loop_
_entity_poly.entity_id
_entity_poly.type
_entity_poly.pdbx_seq_one_letter_code
_entity_poly.pdbx_strand_id
1 'polypeptide(L)'
;MAEAKRDYYEVLGVSKDADDATIKKAYRQLAKKYHPDMNPGDKEAEIKFKEASEAYAVLSDADKRRQYDQFGHAAFDGGAGGGAGGFGGGFNFNGADFSDIFGDIFGDMFGGSRRGGASNGPMKGANIRKSIRITFEEAVFGCEKELDLVLKDPCEDCHGTGAKPGTSPETCPKCGGKGQVVYTSQSFFGTVQNVQTCPNCGGSGKIVKEKCPKCAGTGYTSSRKKIKVTIPAGIDNGQSVRIREKGEPGVNGGPRGDLLVEVNVSRHPIFQRQDMHIFSTVAISFAVATLGGDVKIPTVDGDVLYTVKPGTKTDTKVRLKGKGVPSLRNTQVRGDHYVTLVIQTPERLSAEAKEALRKFDELSGNTLHQHEDLATKSEKSEKKGKKKGFMDKMKEAFEDKE
;
A
#
# COMPACT_ATOMS: atom_id res chain seq x y z
N MET A 1 31.45 -10.29 -34.17
CA MET A 1 31.72 -11.67 -33.69
C MET A 1 30.73 -11.91 -32.56
N ALA A 2 29.81 -12.89 -32.67
CA ALA A 2 28.90 -13.21 -31.61
C ALA A 2 29.70 -13.80 -30.44
N GLU A 3 29.66 -13.17 -29.26
CA GLU A 3 30.27 -13.70 -28.06
C GLU A 3 29.61 -15.06 -27.75
N ALA A 4 30.42 -16.10 -27.61
CA ALA A 4 29.94 -17.42 -27.24
C ALA A 4 29.34 -17.35 -25.83
N LYS A 5 28.06 -17.72 -25.68
CA LYS A 5 27.39 -17.78 -24.39
C LYS A 5 28.16 -18.74 -23.46
N ARG A 6 28.37 -18.31 -22.20
CA ARG A 6 29.03 -19.12 -21.17
C ARG A 6 28.13 -20.28 -20.74
N ASP A 7 28.75 -21.39 -20.35
CA ASP A 7 28.00 -22.54 -19.80
C ASP A 7 27.18 -22.16 -18.57
N TYR A 8 25.93 -22.59 -18.49
CA TYR A 8 25.01 -22.23 -17.42
C TYR A 8 25.48 -22.72 -16.04
N TYR A 9 26.18 -23.85 -15.98
CA TYR A 9 26.79 -24.34 -14.75
C TYR A 9 27.95 -23.47 -14.30
N GLU A 10 28.75 -22.97 -15.23
CA GLU A 10 29.84 -22.01 -14.96
C GLU A 10 29.28 -20.65 -14.54
N VAL A 11 28.19 -20.18 -15.16
CA VAL A 11 27.53 -18.93 -14.80
C VAL A 11 27.04 -18.95 -13.35
N LEU A 12 26.46 -20.06 -12.91
CA LEU A 12 26.03 -20.24 -11.53
C LEU A 12 27.15 -20.64 -10.57
N GLY A 13 28.33 -21.05 -11.09
CA GLY A 13 29.48 -21.51 -10.30
C GLY A 13 29.22 -22.85 -9.60
N VAL A 14 28.49 -23.75 -10.25
CA VAL A 14 28.16 -25.09 -9.73
C VAL A 14 28.65 -26.17 -10.64
N SER A 15 28.85 -27.40 -10.13
CA SER A 15 29.21 -28.57 -10.96
C SER A 15 27.99 -29.07 -11.75
N LYS A 16 28.24 -29.79 -12.84
CA LYS A 16 27.18 -30.41 -13.67
C LYS A 16 26.33 -31.45 -12.89
N ASP A 17 26.88 -32.00 -11.83
CA ASP A 17 26.21 -32.98 -10.95
C ASP A 17 25.48 -32.33 -9.77
N ALA A 18 25.44 -30.97 -9.71
CA ALA A 18 24.81 -30.27 -8.62
C ALA A 18 23.31 -30.59 -8.52
N ASP A 19 22.84 -30.78 -7.29
CA ASP A 19 21.41 -30.98 -7.01
C ASP A 19 20.62 -29.65 -7.12
N ASP A 20 19.30 -29.73 -7.21
CA ASP A 20 18.42 -28.58 -7.37
C ASP A 20 18.54 -27.58 -6.19
N ALA A 21 18.84 -28.11 -4.98
CA ALA A 21 19.02 -27.27 -3.80
C ALA A 21 20.28 -26.42 -3.91
N THR A 22 21.37 -27.00 -4.44
CA THR A 22 22.64 -26.29 -4.68
C THR A 22 22.51 -25.26 -5.79
N ILE A 23 21.86 -25.61 -6.91
CA ILE A 23 21.57 -24.69 -8.02
C ILE A 23 20.76 -23.49 -7.52
N LYS A 24 19.70 -23.73 -6.75
CA LYS A 24 18.85 -22.70 -6.16
C LYS A 24 19.61 -21.80 -5.17
N LYS A 25 20.49 -22.37 -4.37
CA LYS A 25 21.34 -21.63 -3.42
C LYS A 25 22.33 -20.73 -4.14
N ALA A 26 23.01 -21.25 -5.16
CA ALA A 26 23.96 -20.47 -5.98
C ALA A 26 23.27 -19.31 -6.67
N TYR A 27 22.12 -19.53 -7.31
CA TYR A 27 21.33 -18.48 -7.93
C TYR A 27 20.95 -17.38 -6.93
N ARG A 28 20.44 -17.76 -5.75
CA ARG A 28 20.06 -16.76 -4.73
C ARG A 28 21.23 -15.88 -4.27
N GLN A 29 22.42 -16.45 -4.20
CA GLN A 29 23.63 -15.69 -3.84
C GLN A 29 24.00 -14.70 -4.94
N LEU A 30 24.00 -15.13 -6.20
CA LEU A 30 24.29 -14.26 -7.35
C LEU A 30 23.22 -13.18 -7.54
N ALA A 31 21.94 -13.56 -7.44
CA ALA A 31 20.82 -12.64 -7.54
C ALA A 31 20.88 -11.53 -6.47
N LYS A 32 21.24 -11.88 -5.22
CA LYS A 32 21.43 -10.89 -4.16
C LYS A 32 22.64 -9.99 -4.41
N LYS A 33 23.74 -10.56 -4.93
CA LYS A 33 24.99 -9.82 -5.18
C LYS A 33 24.86 -8.82 -6.32
N TYR A 34 24.14 -9.20 -7.40
CA TYR A 34 24.02 -8.40 -8.62
C TYR A 34 22.63 -7.78 -8.81
N HIS A 35 21.82 -7.70 -7.71
CA HIS A 35 20.48 -7.10 -7.75
C HIS A 35 20.55 -5.65 -8.21
N PRO A 36 19.66 -5.20 -9.13
CA PRO A 36 19.64 -3.82 -9.60
C PRO A 36 19.49 -2.79 -8.47
N ASP A 37 18.71 -3.08 -7.43
CA ASP A 37 18.53 -2.19 -6.29
C ASP A 37 19.81 -2.02 -5.44
N MET A 38 20.67 -3.05 -5.44
CA MET A 38 21.94 -3.00 -4.71
C MET A 38 23.10 -2.44 -5.54
N ASN A 39 22.95 -2.42 -6.87
CA ASN A 39 23.96 -1.96 -7.83
C ASN A 39 23.32 -1.03 -8.87
N PRO A 40 22.75 0.12 -8.46
CA PRO A 40 22.06 1.01 -9.37
C PRO A 40 23.02 1.61 -10.41
N GLY A 41 22.73 1.38 -11.70
CA GLY A 41 23.52 1.92 -12.81
C GLY A 41 24.77 1.12 -13.22
N ASP A 42 25.05 -0.01 -12.55
CA ASP A 42 26.16 -0.90 -12.91
C ASP A 42 25.72 -1.89 -14.02
N LYS A 43 26.15 -1.60 -15.25
CA LYS A 43 25.84 -2.44 -16.42
C LYS A 43 26.46 -3.84 -16.35
N GLU A 44 27.61 -4.00 -15.71
CA GLU A 44 28.21 -5.33 -15.55
C GLU A 44 27.44 -6.19 -14.56
N ALA A 45 26.95 -5.60 -13.46
CA ALA A 45 26.08 -6.27 -12.51
C ALA A 45 24.75 -6.69 -13.18
N GLU A 46 24.18 -5.83 -14.02
CA GLU A 46 22.97 -6.12 -14.78
C GLU A 46 23.16 -7.31 -15.75
N ILE A 47 24.26 -7.36 -16.47
CA ILE A 47 24.58 -8.47 -17.39
C ILE A 47 24.73 -9.78 -16.59
N LYS A 48 25.49 -9.76 -15.50
CA LYS A 48 25.69 -10.94 -14.65
C LYS A 48 24.39 -11.42 -13.99
N PHE A 49 23.50 -10.51 -13.63
CA PHE A 49 22.18 -10.84 -13.12
C PHE A 49 21.31 -11.52 -14.18
N LYS A 50 21.31 -11.00 -15.42
CA LYS A 50 20.58 -11.58 -16.56
C LYS A 50 21.09 -12.99 -16.88
N GLU A 51 22.40 -13.17 -16.98
CA GLU A 51 23.02 -14.49 -17.24
C GLU A 51 22.69 -15.52 -16.13
N ALA A 52 22.78 -15.09 -14.85
CA ALA A 52 22.44 -15.95 -13.74
C ALA A 52 20.95 -16.34 -13.73
N SER A 53 20.06 -15.44 -14.11
CA SER A 53 18.63 -15.68 -14.20
C SER A 53 18.26 -16.61 -15.35
N GLU A 54 18.90 -16.45 -16.51
CA GLU A 54 18.75 -17.35 -17.67
C GLU A 54 19.24 -18.75 -17.33
N ALA A 55 20.43 -18.88 -16.74
CA ALA A 55 20.99 -20.16 -16.30
C ALA A 55 20.07 -20.88 -15.30
N TYR A 56 19.53 -20.17 -14.31
CA TYR A 56 18.61 -20.74 -13.34
C TYR A 56 17.29 -21.17 -13.96
N ALA A 57 16.74 -20.42 -14.91
CA ALA A 57 15.49 -20.76 -15.60
C ALA A 57 15.60 -22.08 -16.40
N VAL A 58 16.77 -22.43 -16.87
CA VAL A 58 17.02 -23.70 -17.58
C VAL A 58 17.36 -24.81 -16.60
N LEU A 59 18.28 -24.59 -15.65
CA LEU A 59 18.81 -25.63 -14.78
C LEU A 59 17.87 -26.02 -13.62
N SER A 60 16.89 -25.19 -13.29
CA SER A 60 15.90 -25.48 -12.23
C SER A 60 14.76 -26.40 -12.66
N ASP A 61 14.59 -26.61 -13.96
CA ASP A 61 13.58 -27.51 -14.53
C ASP A 61 14.24 -28.78 -15.03
N ALA A 62 13.83 -29.94 -14.53
CA ALA A 62 14.45 -31.23 -14.85
C ALA A 62 14.39 -31.56 -16.34
N ASP A 63 13.36 -31.13 -17.08
CA ASP A 63 13.22 -31.40 -18.50
C ASP A 63 14.11 -30.52 -19.34
N LYS A 64 14.18 -29.23 -19.00
CA LYS A 64 15.06 -28.24 -19.65
C LYS A 64 16.53 -28.53 -19.37
N ARG A 65 16.84 -28.89 -18.12
CA ARG A 65 18.20 -29.31 -17.73
C ARG A 65 18.67 -30.48 -18.56
N ARG A 66 17.85 -31.54 -18.74
CA ARG A 66 18.16 -32.67 -19.60
C ARG A 66 18.38 -32.28 -21.06
N GLN A 67 17.57 -31.35 -21.59
CA GLN A 67 17.74 -30.84 -22.94
C GLN A 67 19.03 -30.00 -23.06
N TYR A 68 19.34 -29.21 -22.06
CA TYR A 68 20.59 -28.45 -22.01
C TYR A 68 21.81 -29.36 -21.92
N ASP A 69 21.76 -30.41 -21.10
CA ASP A 69 22.86 -31.38 -20.93
C ASP A 69 23.14 -32.17 -22.23
N GLN A 70 22.12 -32.38 -23.06
CA GLN A 70 22.25 -33.09 -24.34
C GLN A 70 22.66 -32.19 -25.52
N PHE A 71 22.12 -30.98 -25.59
CA PHE A 71 22.23 -30.16 -26.79
C PHE A 71 22.88 -28.78 -26.52
N GLY A 72 23.23 -28.50 -25.27
CA GLY A 72 23.81 -27.20 -24.87
C GLY A 72 22.87 -26.04 -25.18
N HIS A 73 23.45 -24.86 -25.46
CA HIS A 73 22.69 -23.66 -25.83
C HIS A 73 21.87 -23.81 -27.12
N ALA A 74 22.29 -24.71 -28.02
CA ALA A 74 21.61 -24.95 -29.29
C ALA A 74 20.16 -25.45 -29.09
N ALA A 75 19.83 -26.06 -27.92
CA ALA A 75 18.48 -26.47 -27.58
C ALA A 75 17.53 -25.29 -27.43
N PHE A 76 18.05 -24.12 -27.13
CA PHE A 76 17.28 -22.90 -26.79
C PHE A 76 17.51 -21.73 -27.78
N ASP A 77 18.54 -21.77 -28.62
CA ASP A 77 18.85 -20.77 -29.64
C ASP A 77 18.20 -21.05 -31.01
N GLY A 78 17.48 -22.19 -31.18
CA GLY A 78 16.97 -22.66 -32.42
C GLY A 78 15.72 -21.98 -32.94
N GLY A 79 15.87 -20.93 -33.68
CA GLY A 79 14.91 -20.50 -34.71
C GLY A 79 15.20 -21.31 -35.98
N ALA A 80 14.58 -22.47 -36.18
CA ALA A 80 14.18 -23.11 -37.45
C ALA A 80 14.20 -24.65 -37.38
N GLY A 81 13.03 -25.26 -37.40
CA GLY A 81 12.91 -26.68 -37.80
C GLY A 81 12.11 -27.57 -36.86
N GLY A 82 10.79 -27.56 -37.01
CA GLY A 82 9.93 -28.74 -37.00
C GLY A 82 9.79 -29.59 -35.73
N GLY A 83 8.64 -29.47 -35.09
CA GLY A 83 8.04 -30.63 -34.37
C GLY A 83 7.72 -30.38 -32.89
N ALA A 84 6.45 -30.17 -32.62
CA ALA A 84 5.73 -30.45 -31.38
C ALA A 84 6.20 -29.80 -30.07
N GLY A 85 5.64 -28.64 -29.72
CA GLY A 85 5.68 -28.07 -28.38
C GLY A 85 6.17 -26.63 -28.36
N GLY A 86 5.33 -25.68 -28.86
CA GLY A 86 5.66 -24.30 -29.05
C GLY A 86 6.19 -23.55 -27.82
N PHE A 87 7.46 -23.25 -27.84
CA PHE A 87 8.04 -22.11 -27.12
C PHE A 87 9.09 -21.43 -28.02
N GLY A 88 8.73 -21.20 -29.29
CA GLY A 88 9.52 -20.48 -30.30
C GLY A 88 9.17 -19.00 -30.32
N GLY A 89 9.47 -18.26 -29.30
CA GLY A 89 9.53 -16.81 -29.31
C GLY A 89 10.97 -16.39 -29.12
N GLY A 90 11.65 -16.04 -30.22
CA GLY A 90 13.01 -15.50 -30.19
C GLY A 90 13.03 -14.25 -29.33
N PHE A 91 13.63 -14.36 -28.15
CA PHE A 91 13.89 -13.23 -27.27
C PHE A 91 14.98 -12.36 -27.84
N ASN A 92 14.58 -11.44 -28.71
CA ASN A 92 15.46 -10.36 -29.18
C ASN A 92 15.52 -9.30 -28.06
N PHE A 93 16.53 -9.40 -27.20
CA PHE A 93 16.78 -8.51 -26.08
C PHE A 93 17.34 -7.16 -26.55
N ASN A 94 16.58 -6.39 -27.32
CA ASN A 94 16.95 -5.03 -27.65
C ASN A 94 15.87 -4.05 -27.12
N GLY A 95 16.04 -3.59 -25.88
CA GLY A 95 15.53 -2.30 -25.43
C GLY A 95 14.09 -2.22 -24.88
N ALA A 96 13.47 -3.31 -24.41
CA ALA A 96 12.17 -3.22 -23.72
C ALA A 96 12.34 -3.37 -22.20
N ASP A 97 11.58 -2.59 -21.45
CA ASP A 97 11.60 -2.53 -19.99
C ASP A 97 11.49 -3.91 -19.33
N PHE A 98 12.57 -4.30 -18.67
CA PHE A 98 12.75 -5.60 -18.02
C PHE A 98 11.72 -5.86 -16.89
N SER A 99 11.11 -4.81 -16.34
CA SER A 99 10.14 -4.89 -15.24
C SER A 99 8.82 -5.52 -15.64
N ASP A 100 8.33 -5.27 -16.86
CA ASP A 100 7.03 -5.76 -17.33
C ASP A 100 7.09 -7.20 -17.83
N ILE A 101 8.23 -7.58 -18.46
CA ILE A 101 8.39 -8.96 -18.98
C ILE A 101 8.73 -9.95 -17.86
N PHE A 102 9.44 -9.49 -16.81
CA PHE A 102 9.78 -10.34 -15.68
C PHE A 102 8.57 -10.60 -14.77
N GLY A 103 7.65 -9.65 -14.64
CA GLY A 103 6.39 -9.81 -13.92
C GLY A 103 5.46 -10.84 -14.56
N ASP A 104 5.33 -10.84 -15.87
CA ASP A 104 4.43 -11.72 -16.59
C ASP A 104 4.98 -13.16 -16.75
N ILE A 105 6.29 -13.32 -16.96
CA ILE A 105 6.90 -14.66 -17.13
C ILE A 105 7.17 -15.33 -15.79
N PHE A 106 7.63 -14.59 -14.78
CA PHE A 106 7.94 -15.14 -13.47
C PHE A 106 6.68 -15.32 -12.60
N GLY A 107 5.68 -14.45 -12.74
CA GLY A 107 4.38 -14.57 -12.07
C GLY A 107 3.60 -15.82 -12.52
N ASP A 108 3.66 -16.14 -13.80
CA ASP A 108 2.95 -17.29 -14.38
C ASP A 108 3.70 -18.63 -14.19
N MET A 109 5.03 -18.59 -14.05
CA MET A 109 5.88 -19.79 -13.93
C MET A 109 6.16 -20.21 -12.48
N PHE A 110 6.19 -19.27 -11.51
CA PHE A 110 6.40 -19.57 -10.08
C PHE A 110 5.14 -19.49 -9.23
N GLY A 111 4.13 -18.79 -9.68
CA GLY A 111 2.83 -18.70 -9.02
C GLY A 111 1.88 -19.76 -9.51
N GLY A 112 2.21 -21.02 -9.49
CA GLY A 112 1.36 -22.20 -9.65
C GLY A 112 -0.04 -22.02 -10.28
N SER A 113 -0.20 -21.10 -11.21
CA SER A 113 -1.43 -20.91 -11.95
C SER A 113 -1.51 -21.96 -13.04
N ARG A 114 -1.96 -23.15 -12.64
CA ARG A 114 -2.59 -24.06 -13.60
C ARG A 114 -3.54 -23.20 -14.43
N ARG A 115 -3.25 -22.99 -15.70
CA ARG A 115 -4.27 -22.72 -16.71
C ARG A 115 -5.27 -23.87 -16.66
N GLY A 116 -6.04 -23.91 -15.57
CA GLY A 116 -7.23 -24.70 -15.48
C GLY A 116 -8.19 -24.10 -16.47
N GLY A 117 -8.55 -24.82 -17.50
CA GLY A 117 -9.79 -24.58 -18.20
C GLY A 117 -10.83 -24.32 -17.13
N ALA A 118 -11.72 -23.37 -17.33
CA ALA A 118 -12.74 -22.98 -16.37
C ALA A 118 -13.41 -24.24 -15.83
N SER A 119 -12.99 -24.68 -14.65
CA SER A 119 -13.56 -25.84 -14.01
C SER A 119 -14.91 -25.37 -13.45
N ASN A 120 -16.00 -26.06 -13.81
CA ASN A 120 -17.29 -25.90 -13.16
C ASN A 120 -17.27 -26.35 -11.69
N GLY A 121 -16.08 -26.40 -11.09
CA GLY A 121 -15.91 -26.73 -9.68
C GLY A 121 -16.43 -25.63 -8.73
N PRO A 122 -16.54 -25.97 -7.44
CA PRO A 122 -16.94 -25.00 -6.42
C PRO A 122 -15.97 -23.80 -6.39
N MET A 123 -16.47 -22.60 -6.62
CA MET A 123 -15.68 -21.36 -6.58
C MET A 123 -16.12 -20.48 -5.43
N LYS A 124 -15.13 -19.90 -4.72
CA LYS A 124 -15.39 -18.93 -3.64
C LYS A 124 -16.10 -17.70 -4.19
N GLY A 125 -17.09 -17.20 -3.45
CA GLY A 125 -17.80 -15.98 -3.77
C GLY A 125 -16.90 -14.73 -3.70
N ALA A 126 -17.31 -13.66 -4.36
CA ALA A 126 -16.61 -12.39 -4.34
C ALA A 126 -16.61 -11.76 -2.93
N ASN A 127 -15.54 -11.07 -2.60
CA ASN A 127 -15.47 -10.30 -1.37
C ASN A 127 -16.27 -9.00 -1.52
N ILE A 128 -17.01 -8.64 -0.46
CA ILE A 128 -17.71 -7.35 -0.38
C ILE A 128 -16.80 -6.37 0.35
N ARG A 129 -16.67 -5.16 -0.20
CA ARG A 129 -15.95 -4.04 0.46
C ARG A 129 -16.96 -3.01 0.95
N LYS A 130 -16.81 -2.57 2.18
CA LYS A 130 -17.62 -1.52 2.79
C LYS A 130 -16.73 -0.62 3.64
N SER A 131 -16.89 0.69 3.53
CA SER A 131 -16.19 1.64 4.39
C SER A 131 -17.06 2.06 5.57
N ILE A 132 -16.46 2.28 6.72
CA ILE A 132 -17.09 2.85 7.92
C ILE A 132 -16.25 4.03 8.40
N ARG A 133 -16.93 4.99 9.04
CA ARG A 133 -16.27 6.11 9.71
C ARG A 133 -16.36 5.91 11.22
N ILE A 134 -15.23 6.09 11.89
CA ILE A 134 -15.11 6.03 13.35
C ILE A 134 -14.44 7.30 13.87
N THR A 135 -14.58 7.57 15.18
CA THR A 135 -13.84 8.67 15.82
C THR A 135 -12.41 8.27 16.12
N PHE A 136 -11.60 9.25 16.52
CA PHE A 136 -10.21 9.02 16.91
C PHE A 136 -10.12 8.11 18.16
N GLU A 137 -10.98 8.37 19.16
CA GLU A 137 -11.06 7.60 20.41
C GLU A 137 -11.51 6.15 20.13
N GLU A 138 -12.51 5.98 19.26
CA GLU A 138 -12.94 4.65 18.81
C GLU A 138 -11.82 3.85 18.13
N ALA A 139 -10.94 4.54 17.39
CA ALA A 139 -9.78 3.91 16.78
C ALA A 139 -8.71 3.53 17.82
N VAL A 140 -8.53 4.34 18.87
CA VAL A 140 -7.56 4.08 19.94
C VAL A 140 -8.01 2.93 20.85
N PHE A 141 -9.27 2.94 21.28
CA PHE A 141 -9.79 1.98 22.27
C PHE A 141 -10.45 0.76 21.64
N GLY A 142 -10.76 0.82 20.34
CA GLY A 142 -11.60 -0.17 19.68
C GLY A 142 -13.08 0.09 19.94
N CYS A 143 -13.93 -0.43 19.07
CA CYS A 143 -15.37 -0.31 19.21
C CYS A 143 -16.12 -1.43 18.49
N GLU A 144 -17.40 -1.56 18.76
CA GLU A 144 -18.31 -2.39 17.97
C GLU A 144 -19.24 -1.49 17.16
N LYS A 145 -19.38 -1.78 15.87
CA LYS A 145 -20.29 -1.08 14.95
C LYS A 145 -21.22 -2.06 14.28
N GLU A 146 -22.44 -1.65 14.06
CA GLU A 146 -23.40 -2.40 13.26
C GLU A 146 -23.41 -1.86 11.82
N LEU A 147 -23.28 -2.77 10.87
CA LEU A 147 -23.36 -2.47 9.44
C LEU A 147 -24.62 -3.08 8.85
N ASP A 148 -25.43 -2.26 8.20
CA ASP A 148 -26.56 -2.72 7.41
C ASP A 148 -26.07 -3.07 6.00
N LEU A 149 -26.20 -4.33 5.64
CA LEU A 149 -25.78 -4.85 4.33
C LEU A 149 -26.92 -5.62 3.68
N VAL A 150 -27.04 -5.48 2.39
CA VAL A 150 -27.88 -6.34 1.56
C VAL A 150 -27.00 -7.49 1.08
N LEU A 151 -27.28 -8.68 1.60
CA LEU A 151 -26.57 -9.90 1.25
C LEU A 151 -27.46 -10.81 0.43
N LYS A 152 -26.85 -11.51 -0.53
CA LYS A 152 -27.52 -12.59 -1.23
C LYS A 152 -27.37 -13.88 -0.44
N ASP A 153 -28.50 -14.51 -0.16
CA ASP A 153 -28.55 -15.82 0.47
C ASP A 153 -29.10 -16.84 -0.51
N PRO A 154 -28.76 -18.12 -0.41
CA PRO A 154 -29.40 -19.17 -1.19
C PRO A 154 -30.92 -19.11 -0.99
N CYS A 155 -31.65 -19.17 -2.07
CA CYS A 155 -33.12 -19.18 -2.00
C CYS A 155 -33.57 -20.38 -1.22
N GLU A 156 -34.46 -20.16 -0.21
CA GLU A 156 -34.95 -21.22 0.67
C GLU A 156 -35.75 -22.29 -0.09
N ASP A 157 -36.46 -21.90 -1.16
CA ASP A 157 -37.35 -22.84 -1.90
C ASP A 157 -36.55 -23.72 -2.86
N CYS A 158 -35.51 -23.22 -3.49
CA CYS A 158 -34.72 -23.98 -4.49
C CYS A 158 -33.30 -24.31 -4.00
N HIS A 159 -32.91 -23.89 -2.80
CA HIS A 159 -31.61 -24.17 -2.20
C HIS A 159 -30.40 -23.82 -3.09
N GLY A 160 -30.53 -22.72 -3.84
CA GLY A 160 -29.48 -22.21 -4.73
C GLY A 160 -29.49 -22.77 -6.15
N THR A 161 -30.39 -23.70 -6.49
CA THR A 161 -30.45 -24.29 -7.85
C THR A 161 -31.07 -23.40 -8.90
N GLY A 162 -31.92 -22.45 -8.50
CA GLY A 162 -32.70 -21.60 -9.38
C GLY A 162 -33.88 -22.32 -10.05
N ALA A 163 -34.00 -23.66 -9.89
CA ALA A 163 -35.09 -24.45 -10.45
C ALA A 163 -36.31 -24.45 -9.53
N LYS A 164 -37.50 -24.62 -10.08
CA LYS A 164 -38.73 -24.76 -9.33
C LYS A 164 -38.64 -25.96 -8.38
N PRO A 165 -39.17 -25.87 -7.15
CA PRO A 165 -39.19 -27.00 -6.21
C PRO A 165 -39.75 -28.26 -6.87
N GLY A 166 -39.05 -29.39 -6.73
CA GLY A 166 -39.39 -30.65 -7.35
C GLY A 166 -38.78 -30.86 -8.77
N THR A 167 -38.12 -29.87 -9.32
CA THR A 167 -37.37 -29.98 -10.58
C THR A 167 -35.87 -29.73 -10.35
N SER A 168 -35.04 -30.25 -11.25
CA SER A 168 -33.57 -30.05 -11.19
C SER A 168 -33.04 -29.37 -12.44
N PRO A 169 -31.94 -28.62 -12.34
CA PRO A 169 -31.26 -28.07 -13.51
C PRO A 169 -30.71 -29.21 -14.40
N GLU A 170 -30.92 -29.09 -15.70
CA GLU A 170 -30.39 -30.04 -16.68
C GLU A 170 -29.01 -29.61 -17.18
N THR A 171 -28.21 -30.57 -17.61
CA THR A 171 -26.91 -30.27 -18.24
C THR A 171 -27.11 -29.52 -19.56
N CYS A 172 -26.40 -28.45 -19.78
CA CYS A 172 -26.50 -27.67 -21.01
C CYS A 172 -26.07 -28.50 -22.23
N PRO A 173 -26.95 -28.76 -23.19
CA PRO A 173 -26.61 -29.60 -24.36
C PRO A 173 -25.53 -28.96 -25.26
N LYS A 174 -25.43 -27.63 -25.30
CA LYS A 174 -24.49 -26.92 -26.18
C LYS A 174 -23.03 -27.05 -25.71
N CYS A 175 -22.78 -27.05 -24.41
CA CYS A 175 -21.43 -27.15 -23.87
C CYS A 175 -21.18 -28.46 -23.11
N GLY A 176 -22.14 -29.37 -23.03
CA GLY A 176 -22.00 -30.63 -22.30
C GLY A 176 -21.64 -30.46 -20.84
N GLY A 177 -22.15 -29.39 -20.19
CA GLY A 177 -21.85 -29.09 -18.78
C GLY A 177 -20.57 -28.27 -18.54
N LYS A 178 -19.75 -28.03 -19.57
CA LYS A 178 -18.45 -27.33 -19.43
C LYS A 178 -18.57 -25.81 -19.19
N GLY A 179 -19.72 -25.19 -19.48
CA GLY A 179 -19.93 -23.75 -19.37
C GLY A 179 -19.25 -22.91 -20.44
N GLN A 180 -18.41 -23.51 -21.26
CA GLN A 180 -17.67 -22.87 -22.35
C GLN A 180 -17.80 -23.66 -23.64
N VAL A 181 -17.66 -22.98 -24.76
CA VAL A 181 -17.62 -23.56 -26.11
C VAL A 181 -16.32 -23.11 -26.78
N VAL A 182 -15.69 -24.05 -27.47
CA VAL A 182 -14.45 -23.79 -28.22
C VAL A 182 -14.84 -23.57 -29.68
N TYR A 183 -14.53 -22.41 -30.18
CA TYR A 183 -14.62 -22.12 -31.62
C TYR A 183 -13.24 -22.25 -32.25
N THR A 184 -13.15 -23.14 -33.24
CA THR A 184 -11.92 -23.31 -33.99
C THR A 184 -12.03 -22.51 -35.26
N SER A 185 -11.17 -21.52 -35.45
CA SER A 185 -11.08 -20.77 -36.70
C SER A 185 -9.76 -21.08 -37.41
N GLN A 186 -9.82 -21.37 -38.68
CA GLN A 186 -8.63 -21.49 -39.52
C GLN A 186 -8.19 -20.07 -39.91
N SER A 187 -6.97 -19.70 -39.58
CA SER A 187 -6.29 -18.50 -40.01
C SER A 187 -5.19 -18.89 -40.99
N PHE A 188 -4.72 -17.92 -41.80
CA PHE A 188 -3.60 -18.13 -42.74
C PHE A 188 -2.30 -18.63 -42.03
N PHE A 189 -2.20 -18.42 -40.72
CA PHE A 189 -1.05 -18.85 -39.88
C PHE A 189 -1.34 -20.09 -39.03
N GLY A 190 -2.44 -20.79 -39.25
CA GLY A 190 -2.78 -22.01 -38.52
C GLY A 190 -4.17 -21.97 -37.88
N THR A 191 -4.48 -23.03 -37.14
CA THR A 191 -5.75 -23.20 -36.43
C THR A 191 -5.73 -22.51 -35.10
N VAL A 192 -6.58 -21.48 -34.93
CA VAL A 192 -6.73 -20.76 -33.64
C VAL A 192 -7.98 -21.27 -32.91
N GLN A 193 -7.80 -21.75 -31.68
CA GLN A 193 -8.91 -22.12 -30.82
C GLN A 193 -9.27 -20.97 -29.90
N ASN A 194 -10.49 -20.46 -30.03
CA ASN A 194 -11.03 -19.41 -29.19
C ASN A 194 -12.08 -19.99 -28.23
N VAL A 195 -11.81 -19.87 -26.92
CA VAL A 195 -12.70 -20.35 -25.87
C VAL A 195 -13.63 -19.21 -25.45
N GLN A 196 -14.94 -19.41 -25.63
CA GLN A 196 -15.94 -18.42 -25.25
C GLN A 196 -16.93 -18.99 -24.26
N THR A 197 -17.48 -18.11 -23.40
CA THR A 197 -18.56 -18.49 -22.50
C THR A 197 -19.76 -19.00 -23.29
N CYS A 198 -20.30 -20.14 -22.89
CA CYS A 198 -21.44 -20.75 -23.58
C CYS A 198 -22.66 -19.79 -23.56
N PRO A 199 -23.15 -19.32 -24.72
CA PRO A 199 -24.26 -18.36 -24.77
C PRO A 199 -25.59 -18.95 -24.30
N ASN A 200 -25.71 -20.27 -24.25
CA ASN A 200 -26.95 -20.94 -23.88
C ASN A 200 -27.14 -21.05 -22.35
N CYS A 201 -26.05 -21.25 -21.61
CA CYS A 201 -26.10 -21.38 -20.15
C CYS A 201 -25.40 -20.21 -19.42
N GLY A 202 -24.85 -19.24 -20.13
CA GLY A 202 -24.14 -18.10 -19.53
C GLY A 202 -22.95 -18.50 -18.65
N GLY A 203 -22.30 -19.62 -18.93
CA GLY A 203 -21.15 -20.11 -18.17
C GLY A 203 -21.49 -21.12 -17.06
N SER A 204 -22.75 -21.27 -16.68
CA SER A 204 -23.14 -22.18 -15.57
C SER A 204 -23.02 -23.68 -15.87
N GLY A 205 -22.95 -24.06 -17.14
CA GLY A 205 -22.97 -25.46 -17.58
C GLY A 205 -24.35 -26.13 -17.42
N LYS A 206 -25.34 -25.49 -16.82
CA LYS A 206 -26.66 -26.01 -16.52
C LYS A 206 -27.75 -25.09 -17.07
N ILE A 207 -28.91 -25.65 -17.37
CA ILE A 207 -30.09 -24.92 -17.86
C ILE A 207 -31.26 -25.24 -16.94
N VAL A 208 -31.96 -24.22 -16.52
CA VAL A 208 -33.19 -24.32 -15.73
C VAL A 208 -34.38 -24.12 -16.68
N LYS A 209 -35.17 -25.16 -16.92
CA LYS A 209 -36.38 -25.07 -17.74
C LYS A 209 -37.50 -24.36 -17.00
N GLU A 210 -37.80 -24.81 -15.77
CA GLU A 210 -38.79 -24.17 -14.94
C GLU A 210 -38.10 -23.38 -13.82
N LYS A 211 -38.23 -22.06 -13.88
CA LYS A 211 -37.60 -21.14 -12.93
C LYS A 211 -38.31 -21.15 -11.58
N CYS A 212 -37.57 -21.12 -10.49
CA CYS A 212 -38.11 -20.92 -9.16
C CYS A 212 -38.85 -19.56 -9.07
N PRO A 213 -40.10 -19.52 -8.65
CA PRO A 213 -40.90 -18.28 -8.62
C PRO A 213 -40.32 -17.26 -7.61
N LYS A 214 -39.72 -17.71 -6.51
CA LYS A 214 -39.21 -16.84 -5.43
C LYS A 214 -37.92 -16.09 -5.86
N CYS A 215 -37.00 -16.74 -6.56
CA CYS A 215 -35.76 -16.15 -6.98
C CYS A 215 -35.68 -15.87 -8.49
N ALA A 216 -36.72 -16.11 -9.25
CA ALA A 216 -36.79 -15.91 -10.70
C ALA A 216 -35.65 -16.61 -11.49
N GLY A 217 -35.17 -17.76 -10.98
CA GLY A 217 -34.12 -18.56 -11.60
C GLY A 217 -32.68 -18.18 -11.20
N THR A 218 -32.49 -17.17 -10.34
CA THR A 218 -31.15 -16.75 -9.92
C THR A 218 -30.52 -17.68 -8.89
N GLY A 219 -31.33 -18.46 -8.17
CA GLY A 219 -30.89 -19.30 -7.04
C GLY A 219 -30.69 -18.54 -5.74
N TYR A 220 -30.73 -17.21 -5.74
CA TYR A 220 -30.44 -16.38 -4.59
C TYR A 220 -31.53 -15.35 -4.33
N THR A 221 -31.74 -15.00 -3.06
CA THR A 221 -32.62 -13.92 -2.63
C THR A 221 -31.80 -12.90 -1.86
N SER A 222 -32.09 -11.60 -2.07
CA SER A 222 -31.41 -10.52 -1.35
C SER A 222 -32.13 -10.23 -0.03
N SER A 223 -31.40 -10.28 1.08
CA SER A 223 -31.92 -9.95 2.42
C SER A 223 -31.07 -8.85 3.08
N ARG A 224 -31.73 -7.94 3.78
CA ARG A 224 -31.02 -6.92 4.56
C ARG A 224 -30.63 -7.52 5.92
N LYS A 225 -29.31 -7.49 6.22
CA LYS A 225 -28.77 -8.05 7.47
C LYS A 225 -27.93 -7.02 8.20
N LYS A 226 -28.11 -6.97 9.52
CA LYS A 226 -27.22 -6.22 10.41
C LYS A 226 -26.06 -7.11 10.83
N ILE A 227 -24.85 -6.67 10.55
CA ILE A 227 -23.64 -7.40 10.92
C ILE A 227 -22.88 -6.57 11.94
N LYS A 228 -22.62 -7.15 13.12
CA LYS A 228 -21.74 -6.57 14.12
C LYS A 228 -20.29 -6.73 13.68
N VAL A 229 -19.58 -5.64 13.68
CA VAL A 229 -18.15 -5.55 13.32
C VAL A 229 -17.40 -5.08 14.53
N THR A 230 -16.53 -5.91 15.06
CA THR A 230 -15.62 -5.54 16.15
C THR A 230 -14.36 -4.94 15.53
N ILE A 231 -14.10 -3.69 15.85
CA ILE A 231 -12.92 -2.93 15.42
C ILE A 231 -11.89 -3.02 16.54
N PRO A 232 -10.71 -3.59 16.27
CA PRO A 232 -9.67 -3.72 17.28
C PRO A 232 -9.08 -2.38 17.69
N ALA A 233 -8.68 -2.27 18.97
CA ALA A 233 -7.97 -1.12 19.48
C ALA A 233 -6.64 -0.90 18.73
N GLY A 234 -6.33 0.35 18.43
CA GLY A 234 -5.10 0.71 17.72
C GLY A 234 -5.18 0.67 16.20
N ILE A 235 -6.35 0.40 15.62
CA ILE A 235 -6.52 0.41 14.17
C ILE A 235 -6.16 1.77 13.58
N ASP A 236 -5.57 1.76 12.38
CA ASP A 236 -5.19 2.98 11.68
C ASP A 236 -6.16 3.32 10.55
N ASN A 237 -6.09 4.58 10.09
CA ASN A 237 -6.88 5.05 8.96
C ASN A 237 -6.55 4.25 7.69
N GLY A 238 -7.57 3.84 6.93
CA GLY A 238 -7.41 3.06 5.71
C GLY A 238 -7.17 1.56 5.92
N GLN A 239 -7.02 1.09 7.15
CA GLN A 239 -6.91 -0.34 7.43
C GLN A 239 -8.25 -1.05 7.29
N SER A 240 -8.21 -2.34 6.94
CA SER A 240 -9.41 -3.14 6.71
C SER A 240 -9.52 -4.29 7.71
N VAL A 241 -10.71 -4.43 8.28
CA VAL A 241 -11.11 -5.58 9.10
C VAL A 241 -11.81 -6.61 8.22
N ARG A 242 -11.32 -7.86 8.24
CA ARG A 242 -11.90 -8.96 7.47
C ARG A 242 -12.85 -9.80 8.30
N ILE A 243 -14.08 -9.91 7.87
CA ILE A 243 -15.10 -10.79 8.46
C ILE A 243 -15.33 -11.93 7.47
N ARG A 244 -14.99 -13.13 7.90
CA ARG A 244 -15.09 -14.35 7.06
C ARG A 244 -16.53 -14.68 6.73
N GLU A 245 -16.76 -15.21 5.53
CA GLU A 245 -18.05 -15.75 5.07
C GLU A 245 -19.22 -14.75 5.09
N LYS A 246 -18.95 -13.45 5.08
CA LYS A 246 -19.96 -12.39 4.99
C LYS A 246 -19.94 -11.65 3.66
N GLY A 247 -19.30 -12.24 2.64
CA GLY A 247 -19.30 -11.77 1.26
C GLY A 247 -20.41 -12.35 0.41
N GLU A 248 -20.29 -12.24 -0.92
CA GLU A 248 -21.19 -12.85 -1.89
C GLU A 248 -21.17 -14.38 -1.79
N PRO A 249 -22.28 -15.05 -2.11
CA PRO A 249 -22.32 -16.51 -2.14
C PRO A 249 -21.36 -17.06 -3.19
N GLY A 250 -20.79 -18.22 -2.91
CA GLY A 250 -19.95 -18.94 -3.88
C GLY A 250 -20.76 -19.51 -5.03
N VAL A 251 -20.07 -19.82 -6.12
CA VAL A 251 -20.67 -20.44 -7.32
C VAL A 251 -20.47 -21.96 -7.23
N ASN A 252 -21.42 -22.71 -7.76
CA ASN A 252 -21.39 -24.19 -7.79
C ASN A 252 -21.15 -24.86 -6.42
N GLY A 253 -21.74 -24.31 -5.35
CA GLY A 253 -21.57 -24.86 -3.99
C GLY A 253 -20.27 -24.46 -3.32
N GLY A 254 -19.53 -23.49 -3.86
CA GLY A 254 -18.34 -22.93 -3.23
C GLY A 254 -18.66 -22.12 -1.97
N PRO A 255 -17.64 -21.86 -1.13
CA PRO A 255 -17.82 -21.05 0.09
C PRO A 255 -18.11 -19.60 -0.24
N ARG A 256 -18.74 -18.89 0.69
CA ARG A 256 -18.96 -17.45 0.56
C ARG A 256 -17.64 -16.68 0.53
N GLY A 257 -17.66 -15.50 -0.08
CA GLY A 257 -16.61 -14.52 0.05
C GLY A 257 -16.52 -13.93 1.46
N ASP A 258 -15.62 -13.01 1.67
CA ASP A 258 -15.44 -12.30 2.93
C ASP A 258 -15.97 -10.87 2.83
N LEU A 259 -16.32 -10.28 3.95
CA LEU A 259 -16.60 -8.86 4.06
C LEU A 259 -15.33 -8.16 4.53
N LEU A 260 -14.87 -7.19 3.75
CA LEU A 260 -13.75 -6.32 4.05
C LEU A 260 -14.30 -4.96 4.45
N VAL A 261 -14.13 -4.61 5.73
CA VAL A 261 -14.58 -3.33 6.27
C VAL A 261 -13.39 -2.39 6.37
N GLU A 262 -13.32 -1.41 5.49
CA GLU A 262 -12.32 -0.36 5.50
C GLU A 262 -12.68 0.70 6.53
N VAL A 263 -11.73 1.00 7.41
CA VAL A 263 -11.93 1.92 8.52
C VAL A 263 -11.39 3.30 8.17
N ASN A 264 -12.26 4.30 8.17
CA ASN A 264 -11.91 5.71 7.99
C ASN A 264 -11.98 6.42 9.34
N VAL A 265 -10.83 6.83 9.87
CA VAL A 265 -10.72 7.54 11.14
C VAL A 265 -10.94 9.03 10.92
N SER A 266 -11.88 9.63 11.66
CA SER A 266 -12.13 11.07 11.63
C SER A 266 -10.95 11.83 12.25
N ARG A 267 -10.62 13.00 11.70
CA ARG A 267 -9.61 13.89 12.29
C ARG A 267 -10.08 14.38 13.65
N HIS A 268 -9.18 14.36 14.63
CA HIS A 268 -9.43 14.95 15.94
C HIS A 268 -8.91 16.40 15.99
N PRO A 269 -9.63 17.33 16.67
CA PRO A 269 -9.21 18.74 16.71
C PRO A 269 -7.89 18.99 17.45
N ILE A 270 -7.57 18.15 18.44
CA ILE A 270 -6.39 18.31 19.31
C ILE A 270 -5.30 17.29 18.97
N PHE A 271 -5.68 16.04 18.73
CA PHE A 271 -4.74 14.92 18.60
C PHE A 271 -4.40 14.63 17.14
N GLN A 272 -3.12 14.45 16.90
CA GLN A 272 -2.58 13.95 15.63
C GLN A 272 -1.87 12.62 15.89
N ARG A 273 -2.12 11.62 15.07
CA ARG A 273 -1.50 10.30 15.18
C ARG A 273 -0.37 10.16 14.16
N GLN A 274 0.75 9.58 14.63
CA GLN A 274 1.82 9.06 13.79
C GLN A 274 2.19 7.67 14.32
N ASP A 275 1.87 6.63 13.60
CA ASP A 275 2.02 5.23 14.00
C ASP A 275 1.30 4.95 15.35
N MET A 276 2.07 4.61 16.39
CA MET A 276 1.56 4.40 17.74
C MET A 276 1.64 5.65 18.63
N HIS A 277 2.22 6.74 18.14
CA HIS A 277 2.40 7.97 18.91
C HIS A 277 1.30 8.97 18.63
N ILE A 278 0.98 9.76 19.66
CA ILE A 278 0.03 10.87 19.58
C ILE A 278 0.82 12.17 19.75
N PHE A 279 0.44 13.17 18.99
CA PHE A 279 1.00 14.51 19.05
C PHE A 279 -0.11 15.49 19.35
N SER A 280 0.16 16.44 20.26
CA SER A 280 -0.75 17.56 20.53
C SER A 280 0.04 18.80 20.90
N THR A 281 -0.65 19.95 20.85
CA THR A 281 -0.11 21.24 21.26
C THR A 281 -0.95 21.76 22.41
N VAL A 282 -0.30 22.18 23.48
CA VAL A 282 -0.95 22.76 24.66
C VAL A 282 -0.42 24.17 24.87
N ALA A 283 -1.33 25.14 24.95
CA ALA A 283 -0.99 26.50 25.27
C ALA A 283 -0.78 26.66 26.77
N ILE A 284 0.31 27.32 27.16
CA ILE A 284 0.62 27.70 28.53
C ILE A 284 0.78 29.23 28.63
N SER A 285 0.48 29.80 29.78
CA SER A 285 0.70 31.22 30.00
C SER A 285 2.18 31.55 30.15
N PHE A 286 2.57 32.78 29.85
CA PHE A 286 3.91 33.28 30.09
C PHE A 286 4.33 33.15 31.58
N ALA A 287 3.40 33.38 32.48
CA ALA A 287 3.66 33.25 33.93
C ALA A 287 4.02 31.79 34.31
N VAL A 288 3.26 30.80 33.82
CA VAL A 288 3.54 29.39 34.05
C VAL A 288 4.84 28.97 33.40
N ALA A 289 5.14 29.45 32.20
CA ALA A 289 6.40 29.17 31.54
C ALA A 289 7.62 29.69 32.31
N THR A 290 7.49 30.87 32.92
CA THR A 290 8.58 31.56 33.62
C THR A 290 8.76 31.05 35.04
N LEU A 291 7.67 30.95 35.81
CA LEU A 291 7.69 30.60 37.24
C LEU A 291 7.57 29.11 37.50
N GLY A 292 7.14 28.37 36.51
CA GLY A 292 6.71 26.99 36.68
C GLY A 292 5.27 26.89 37.16
N GLY A 293 4.76 25.68 37.25
CA GLY A 293 3.40 25.41 37.75
C GLY A 293 2.78 24.20 37.11
N ASP A 294 1.60 23.83 37.58
CA ASP A 294 0.89 22.67 37.10
C ASP A 294 -0.07 23.02 35.97
N VAL A 295 0.00 22.24 34.90
CA VAL A 295 -0.85 22.38 33.70
C VAL A 295 -1.59 21.08 33.45
N LYS A 296 -2.89 21.17 33.17
CA LYS A 296 -3.68 20.04 32.70
C LYS A 296 -3.43 19.82 31.23
N ILE A 297 -2.95 18.63 30.90
CA ILE A 297 -2.71 18.18 29.53
C ILE A 297 -3.80 17.18 29.16
N PRO A 298 -4.65 17.46 28.15
CA PRO A 298 -5.61 16.49 27.67
C PRO A 298 -4.89 15.31 27.02
N THR A 299 -5.29 14.10 27.36
CA THR A 299 -4.83 12.86 26.73
C THR A 299 -6.04 12.02 26.33
N VAL A 300 -5.83 11.00 25.51
CA VAL A 300 -6.89 10.07 25.13
C VAL A 300 -7.48 9.30 26.31
N ASP A 301 -6.75 9.15 27.40
CA ASP A 301 -7.20 8.48 28.62
C ASP A 301 -7.80 9.45 29.67
N GLY A 302 -7.95 10.74 29.31
CA GLY A 302 -8.35 11.82 30.21
C GLY A 302 -7.21 12.80 30.51
N ASP A 303 -7.48 13.78 31.36
CA ASP A 303 -6.53 14.85 31.68
C ASP A 303 -5.39 14.32 32.58
N VAL A 304 -4.17 14.73 32.26
CA VAL A 304 -2.97 14.46 33.09
C VAL A 304 -2.41 15.77 33.61
N LEU A 305 -2.14 15.85 34.91
CA LEU A 305 -1.48 17.00 35.51
C LEU A 305 0.04 16.90 35.25
N TYR A 306 0.59 17.93 34.65
CA TYR A 306 2.02 18.02 34.35
C TYR A 306 2.62 19.28 34.98
N THR A 307 3.70 19.09 35.75
CA THR A 307 4.43 20.22 36.39
C THR A 307 5.44 20.78 35.40
N VAL A 308 5.19 21.99 34.92
CA VAL A 308 6.08 22.75 34.05
C VAL A 308 7.23 23.33 34.88
N LYS A 309 8.46 23.15 34.41
CA LYS A 309 9.64 23.71 35.11
C LYS A 309 9.78 25.19 34.84
N PRO A 310 10.29 25.97 35.81
CA PRO A 310 10.60 27.39 35.59
C PRO A 310 11.56 27.58 34.40
N GLY A 311 11.30 28.63 33.60
CA GLY A 311 12.12 28.94 32.44
C GLY A 311 11.88 28.03 31.22
N THR A 312 10.72 27.36 31.15
CA THR A 312 10.35 26.52 30.01
C THR A 312 10.16 27.38 28.77
N LYS A 313 10.84 27.03 27.68
CA LYS A 313 10.77 27.74 26.40
C LYS A 313 9.55 27.27 25.60
N THR A 314 9.08 28.14 24.68
CA THR A 314 8.08 27.73 23.67
C THR A 314 8.61 26.57 22.83
N ASP A 315 7.70 25.75 22.28
CA ASP A 315 8.01 24.55 21.51
C ASP A 315 8.75 23.44 22.28
N THR A 316 8.78 23.53 23.63
CA THR A 316 9.29 22.46 24.48
C THR A 316 8.40 21.23 24.32
N LYS A 317 9.01 20.09 23.96
CA LYS A 317 8.31 18.81 23.79
C LYS A 317 8.37 18.00 25.08
N VAL A 318 7.21 17.64 25.57
CA VAL A 318 6.99 16.78 26.74
C VAL A 318 6.54 15.42 26.27
N ARG A 319 7.16 14.35 26.79
CA ARG A 319 6.79 12.97 26.48
C ARG A 319 6.00 12.37 27.63
N LEU A 320 4.76 12.01 27.39
CA LEU A 320 3.91 11.26 28.31
C LEU A 320 3.98 9.78 27.92
N LYS A 321 4.76 9.01 28.67
CA LYS A 321 5.05 7.60 28.36
C LYS A 321 3.79 6.76 28.47
N GLY A 322 3.56 5.89 27.47
CA GLY A 322 2.42 4.95 27.44
C GLY A 322 1.05 5.60 27.24
N LYS A 323 0.97 6.89 26.90
CA LYS A 323 -0.28 7.64 26.63
C LYS A 323 -0.60 7.74 25.14
N GLY A 324 0.05 6.93 24.31
CA GLY A 324 -0.21 6.81 22.89
C GLY A 324 -1.25 5.74 22.54
N VAL A 325 -1.24 5.33 21.27
CA VAL A 325 -2.14 4.32 20.69
C VAL A 325 -1.62 2.92 21.00
N PRO A 326 -2.47 1.95 21.36
CA PRO A 326 -2.05 0.57 21.55
C PRO A 326 -1.68 -0.11 20.22
N SER A 327 -0.81 -1.10 20.30
CA SER A 327 -0.46 -1.91 19.14
C SER A 327 -1.55 -2.90 18.80
N LEU A 328 -1.90 -3.06 17.51
CA LEU A 328 -2.86 -4.05 17.04
C LEU A 328 -2.48 -5.50 17.37
N ARG A 329 -1.18 -5.79 17.49
CA ARG A 329 -0.69 -7.15 17.80
C ARG A 329 -0.67 -7.45 19.28
N ASN A 330 -0.38 -6.44 20.09
CA ASN A 330 -0.31 -6.56 21.55
C ASN A 330 -0.82 -5.27 22.20
N THR A 331 -2.04 -5.29 22.70
CA THR A 331 -2.71 -4.14 23.31
C THR A 331 -2.03 -3.65 24.60
N GLN A 332 -1.18 -4.46 25.22
CA GLN A 332 -0.38 -4.05 26.38
C GLN A 332 0.77 -3.11 26.00
N VAL A 333 1.19 -3.12 24.74
CA VAL A 333 2.23 -2.21 24.24
C VAL A 333 1.53 -0.98 23.67
N ARG A 334 1.78 0.18 24.27
CA ARG A 334 1.27 1.47 23.82
C ARG A 334 2.43 2.40 23.43
N GLY A 335 2.17 3.24 22.47
CA GLY A 335 3.04 4.35 22.13
C GLY A 335 3.02 5.45 23.20
N ASP A 336 3.65 6.55 22.88
CA ASP A 336 3.75 7.71 23.78
C ASP A 336 2.94 8.88 23.21
N HIS A 337 2.59 9.82 24.08
CA HIS A 337 1.99 11.07 23.69
C HIS A 337 3.04 12.18 23.81
N TYR A 338 3.35 12.84 22.71
CA TYR A 338 4.25 13.99 22.64
C TYR A 338 3.45 15.28 22.61
N VAL A 339 3.65 16.10 23.64
CA VAL A 339 2.93 17.35 23.81
C VAL A 339 3.91 18.49 23.58
N THR A 340 3.59 19.39 22.66
CA THR A 340 4.35 20.61 22.43
C THR A 340 3.75 21.73 23.27
N LEU A 341 4.52 22.28 24.19
CA LEU A 341 4.11 23.43 25.01
C LEU A 341 4.36 24.71 24.22
N VAL A 342 3.32 25.51 24.00
CA VAL A 342 3.40 26.79 23.29
C VAL A 342 3.01 27.90 24.24
N ILE A 343 3.86 28.91 24.37
CA ILE A 343 3.55 30.09 25.20
C ILE A 343 2.58 30.96 24.44
N GLN A 344 1.39 31.10 24.99
CA GLN A 344 0.35 31.97 24.44
C GLN A 344 0.39 33.35 25.07
N THR A 345 0.54 34.38 24.25
CA THR A 345 0.39 35.76 24.67
C THR A 345 -1.11 36.10 24.73
N PRO A 346 -1.57 36.71 25.84
CA PRO A 346 -2.97 37.09 25.98
C PRO A 346 -3.30 38.30 25.07
N GLU A 347 -4.36 38.17 24.28
CA GLU A 347 -4.80 39.22 23.36
C GLU A 347 -5.53 40.35 24.08
N ARG A 348 -6.21 40.07 25.20
CA ARG A 348 -7.01 41.01 25.97
C ARG A 348 -6.52 41.03 27.42
N LEU A 349 -6.04 42.20 27.84
CA LEU A 349 -5.55 42.44 29.20
C LEU A 349 -6.37 43.54 29.83
N SER A 350 -6.69 43.40 31.12
CA SER A 350 -7.24 44.49 31.95
C SER A 350 -6.21 45.62 32.14
N ALA A 351 -6.65 46.79 32.56
CA ALA A 351 -5.75 47.91 32.84
C ALA A 351 -4.69 47.54 33.89
N GLU A 352 -5.10 46.87 34.94
CA GLU A 352 -4.23 46.42 36.03
C GLU A 352 -3.19 45.38 35.54
N ALA A 353 -3.59 44.44 34.68
CA ALA A 353 -2.69 43.44 34.09
C ALA A 353 -1.64 44.09 33.17
N LYS A 354 -2.01 45.13 32.42
CA LYS A 354 -1.06 45.89 31.59
C LYS A 354 -0.04 46.62 32.45
N GLU A 355 -0.47 47.23 33.56
CA GLU A 355 0.42 47.92 34.49
C GLU A 355 1.40 46.93 35.16
N ALA A 356 0.89 45.82 35.65
CA ALA A 356 1.73 44.73 36.21
C ALA A 356 2.76 44.24 35.21
N LEU A 357 2.39 44.07 33.92
CA LEU A 357 3.30 43.63 32.88
C LEU A 357 4.38 44.67 32.55
N ARG A 358 4.04 45.98 32.56
CA ARG A 358 5.02 47.06 32.38
C ARG A 358 6.03 47.09 33.54
N LYS A 359 5.52 46.95 34.77
CA LYS A 359 6.36 46.89 35.97
C LYS A 359 7.30 45.67 35.94
N PHE A 360 6.81 44.52 35.43
CA PHE A 360 7.63 43.32 35.21
C PHE A 360 8.75 43.62 34.21
N ASP A 361 8.44 44.28 33.08
CA ASP A 361 9.39 44.59 32.02
C ASP A 361 10.50 45.56 32.53
N GLU A 362 10.14 46.57 33.32
CA GLU A 362 11.09 47.46 33.98
C GLU A 362 12.02 46.71 34.97
N LEU A 363 11.46 45.81 35.79
CA LEU A 363 12.23 45.04 36.79
C LEU A 363 13.11 43.97 36.15
N SER A 364 12.74 43.43 35.00
CA SER A 364 13.53 42.46 34.27
C SER A 364 14.65 43.07 33.41
N GLY A 365 14.79 44.40 33.41
CA GLY A 365 15.83 45.11 32.66
C GLY A 365 15.56 45.26 31.18
N ASN A 366 14.37 44.84 30.73
CA ASN A 366 13.92 45.04 29.35
C ASN A 366 13.19 46.39 29.31
N THR A 367 13.89 47.47 29.02
CA THR A 367 13.26 48.78 28.85
C THR A 367 12.66 48.85 27.43
N LEU A 368 11.36 49.19 27.34
CA LEU A 368 10.65 49.42 26.09
C LEU A 368 11.31 50.46 25.16
N HIS A 369 12.24 51.25 25.67
CA HIS A 369 12.97 52.30 24.96
C HIS A 369 14.17 51.80 24.16
N GLN A 370 14.62 50.56 24.30
CA GLN A 370 15.76 50.04 23.51
C GLN A 370 15.43 49.83 22.02
N HIS A 371 14.15 49.78 21.64
CA HIS A 371 13.73 49.70 20.24
C HIS A 371 13.74 51.01 19.49
N GLU A 372 13.57 52.15 20.19
CA GLU A 372 13.69 53.47 19.52
C GLU A 372 15.12 53.83 19.13
N ASP A 373 16.11 53.41 19.91
CA ASP A 373 17.51 53.63 19.60
C ASP A 373 18.05 52.80 18.44
N LEU A 374 17.45 51.63 18.18
CA LEU A 374 17.81 50.78 17.01
C LEU A 374 17.16 51.30 15.73
N ALA A 375 15.92 51.82 15.80
CA ALA A 375 15.24 52.43 14.65
C ALA A 375 15.91 53.73 14.22
N THR A 376 16.32 54.59 15.17
CA THR A 376 17.04 55.83 14.88
C THR A 376 18.47 55.60 14.41
N LYS A 377 19.14 54.52 14.80
CA LYS A 377 20.45 54.14 14.27
C LYS A 377 20.38 53.58 12.86
N SER A 378 19.34 52.82 12.51
CA SER A 378 19.14 52.31 11.15
C SER A 378 18.81 53.44 10.16
N GLU A 379 17.97 54.42 10.55
CA GLU A 379 17.68 55.56 9.69
C GLU A 379 18.85 56.53 9.50
N LYS A 380 19.75 56.67 10.50
CA LYS A 380 20.98 57.47 10.35
C LYS A 380 22.06 56.78 9.54
N SER A 381 22.10 55.47 9.53
CA SER A 381 23.03 54.69 8.67
C SER A 381 22.57 54.67 7.22
N GLU A 382 21.26 54.62 6.96
CA GLU A 382 20.73 54.66 5.59
C GLU A 382 20.81 56.07 4.96
N LYS A 383 20.72 57.14 5.73
CA LYS A 383 20.85 58.49 5.21
C LYS A 383 22.32 58.89 4.94
N LYS A 384 23.32 58.28 5.58
CA LYS A 384 24.74 58.47 5.27
C LYS A 384 25.23 57.64 4.09
N GLY A 385 24.58 56.48 3.83
CA GLY A 385 24.98 55.60 2.69
C GLY A 385 24.40 56.03 1.33
N LYS A 386 23.32 56.81 1.30
CA LYS A 386 22.65 57.22 0.04
C LYS A 386 23.19 58.50 -0.60
N LYS A 387 24.10 59.26 0.06
CA LYS A 387 24.63 60.53 -0.50
C LYS A 387 26.03 60.47 -1.12
N LYS A 388 26.73 59.33 -1.07
CA LYS A 388 28.08 59.22 -1.66
C LYS A 388 28.19 58.21 -2.82
N GLY A 389 27.19 57.49 -3.21
CA GLY A 389 27.31 56.36 -4.12
C GLY A 389 26.84 56.57 -5.57
N PHE A 390 26.12 57.64 -5.87
CA PHE A 390 25.54 57.79 -7.22
C PHE A 390 26.19 58.90 -8.07
N MET A 391 26.71 59.97 -7.46
CA MET A 391 27.36 61.04 -8.20
C MET A 391 28.84 60.78 -8.50
N ASP A 392 29.52 60.01 -7.65
CA ASP A 392 30.95 59.67 -7.90
C ASP A 392 31.12 58.59 -8.97
N LYS A 393 30.17 57.65 -9.08
CA LYS A 393 30.19 56.63 -10.17
C LYS A 393 29.78 57.18 -11.54
N MET A 394 29.14 58.33 -11.62
CA MET A 394 28.85 58.97 -12.91
C MET A 394 29.98 59.87 -13.38
N LYS A 395 30.92 60.32 -12.53
CA LYS A 395 32.10 61.05 -12.96
C LYS A 395 33.21 60.16 -13.50
N GLU A 396 33.44 59.00 -12.87
CA GLU A 396 34.44 58.02 -13.37
C GLU A 396 34.06 57.37 -14.70
N ALA A 397 32.75 57.33 -15.05
CA ALA A 397 32.31 56.74 -16.32
C ALA A 397 32.40 57.70 -17.53
N PHE A 398 32.78 58.97 -17.33
CA PHE A 398 32.90 59.96 -18.39
C PHE A 398 34.35 60.44 -18.64
N GLU A 399 35.34 60.02 -17.83
CA GLU A 399 36.76 60.38 -18.02
C GLU A 399 37.61 59.31 -18.73
N ASP A 400 37.05 58.16 -19.04
CA ASP A 400 37.78 57.11 -19.79
C ASP A 400 37.45 57.07 -21.31
N LYS A 401 37.12 58.23 -21.91
CA LYS A 401 37.01 58.35 -23.38
C LYS A 401 37.52 59.71 -23.83
N GLU A 402 38.83 59.89 -23.80
CA GLU A 402 39.62 60.65 -24.76
C GLU A 402 40.97 59.96 -25.05
#